data_449adf4b3cf4f75963310a91dea6f61e
#
_entry.id   449adf4b3cf4f75963310a91dea6f61e
#
_cell.length_a   1.000
_cell.length_b   1.000
_cell.length_c   1.000
_cell.angle_alpha   90.00
_cell.angle_beta   90.00
_cell.angle_gamma   90.00
#
_symmetry.space_group_name_H-M   'P 1'
#
loop_
_entity.id
_entity.type
_entity.pdbx_description
1 polymer ?
#
loop_
_entity_poly.entity_id
_entity_poly.type
_entity_poly.pdbx_seq_one_letter_code
_entity_poly.pdbx_strand_id
1 'polypeptide(L)'
;VAQPALSRTIQNLEHSLGVTLFVRSNRNVEITIAGQSFLKGCREILNRTQQIVQDAQRVHQGKIGTLRIGYTDNAINGYAPDLLKNFQRSQPDIALQLTHSVTANQLAELEEGIIDFGFATGSVARSGFSHLCIQRELFVCIVYEGHPFFGRESVHIREFSNEVMIQGTPEKWEHFNSYLTPLYRKAGFEPIVSQMGMATSDILRLVACGMGITILTESVADILPPKLKAIPLQEITDQLETIIIWRTDQTNNAKEHFVSFLKKSLFPDTQSV
;
A
#
# COMPACT_ATOMS: atom_id res chain seq x y z
N VAL A 1 24.95 -20.65 17.83
CA VAL A 1 25.97 -21.08 16.84
C VAL A 1 27.24 -20.37 17.18
N ALA A 2 28.38 -21.06 17.34
CA ALA A 2 29.66 -20.46 17.66
C ALA A 2 30.14 -19.61 16.46
N GLN A 3 30.64 -18.41 16.72
CA GLN A 3 31.07 -17.44 15.68
C GLN A 3 32.06 -18.02 14.63
N PRO A 4 33.04 -18.92 14.99
CA PRO A 4 33.90 -19.53 14.00
C PRO A 4 33.19 -20.45 13.01
N ALA A 5 32.18 -21.18 13.46
CA ALA A 5 31.39 -22.09 12.60
C ALA A 5 30.57 -21.28 11.56
N LEU A 6 29.94 -20.20 11.99
CA LEU A 6 29.19 -19.31 11.10
C LEU A 6 30.10 -18.68 10.04
N SER A 7 31.28 -18.17 10.45
CA SER A 7 32.25 -17.60 9.52
C SER A 7 32.70 -18.58 8.45
N ARG A 8 32.93 -19.83 8.81
CA ARG A 8 33.33 -20.88 7.86
C ARG A 8 32.21 -21.24 6.89
N THR A 9 30.96 -21.29 7.39
CA THR A 9 29.78 -21.53 6.53
C THR A 9 29.61 -20.43 5.49
N ILE A 10 29.75 -19.17 5.88
CA ILE A 10 29.68 -18.02 4.95
C ILE A 10 30.81 -18.08 3.91
N GLN A 11 32.05 -18.39 4.31
CA GLN A 11 33.18 -18.53 3.38
C GLN A 11 32.95 -19.64 2.36
N ASN A 12 32.42 -20.80 2.79
CA ASN A 12 32.08 -21.90 1.89
C ASN A 12 30.98 -21.48 0.90
N LEU A 13 29.99 -20.72 1.35
CA LEU A 13 28.93 -20.16 0.50
C LEU A 13 29.52 -19.19 -0.54
N GLU A 14 30.35 -18.25 -0.14
CA GLU A 14 31.04 -17.32 -1.04
C GLU A 14 31.86 -18.06 -2.09
N HIS A 15 32.57 -19.10 -1.67
CA HIS A 15 33.34 -19.94 -2.60
C HIS A 15 32.46 -20.70 -3.60
N SER A 16 31.31 -21.26 -3.14
CA SER A 16 30.39 -21.99 -4.01
C SER A 16 29.67 -21.07 -5.00
N LEU A 17 29.42 -19.82 -4.64
CA LEU A 17 28.80 -18.81 -5.49
C LEU A 17 29.79 -18.11 -6.41
N GLY A 18 31.10 -18.19 -6.13
CA GLY A 18 32.13 -17.43 -6.83
C GLY A 18 32.03 -15.90 -6.58
N VAL A 19 31.39 -15.47 -5.47
CA VAL A 19 31.12 -14.07 -5.19
C VAL A 19 31.41 -13.75 -3.73
N THR A 20 32.07 -12.61 -3.47
CA THR A 20 32.28 -12.11 -2.11
C THR A 20 31.04 -11.41 -1.62
N LEU A 21 30.43 -11.92 -0.56
CA LEU A 21 29.23 -11.34 0.07
C LEU A 21 29.59 -10.36 1.19
N PHE A 22 30.73 -10.55 1.88
CA PHE A 22 31.19 -9.72 2.97
C PHE A 22 32.64 -9.30 2.81
N VAL A 23 32.92 -8.02 2.99
CA VAL A 23 34.28 -7.49 3.18
C VAL A 23 34.59 -7.55 4.68
N ARG A 24 35.73 -8.17 5.02
CA ARG A 24 36.17 -8.35 6.42
C ARG A 24 37.42 -7.52 6.66
N SER A 25 37.37 -6.67 7.65
CA SER A 25 38.52 -5.96 8.18
C SER A 25 38.78 -6.40 9.62
N ASN A 26 39.95 -6.07 10.17
CA ASN A 26 40.31 -6.42 11.56
C ASN A 26 39.34 -5.85 12.62
N ARG A 27 38.45 -4.92 12.25
CA ARG A 27 37.51 -4.25 13.16
C ARG A 27 36.05 -4.31 12.73
N ASN A 28 35.76 -4.61 11.44
CA ASN A 28 34.40 -4.56 10.91
C ASN A 28 34.15 -5.65 9.85
N VAL A 29 32.90 -6.09 9.77
CA VAL A 29 32.39 -6.94 8.68
C VAL A 29 31.31 -6.15 7.97
N GLU A 30 31.49 -5.85 6.71
CA GLU A 30 30.55 -5.07 5.89
C GLU A 30 30.02 -5.91 4.73
N ILE A 31 28.74 -5.79 4.45
CA ILE A 31 28.09 -6.49 3.35
C ILE A 31 28.38 -5.79 2.02
N THR A 32 28.74 -6.55 0.99
CA THR A 32 28.96 -6.03 -0.36
C THR A 32 27.63 -5.76 -1.08
N ILE A 33 27.67 -5.06 -2.23
CA ILE A 33 26.49 -4.87 -3.10
C ILE A 33 25.95 -6.24 -3.56
N ALA A 34 26.84 -7.17 -3.93
CA ALA A 34 26.47 -8.55 -4.28
C ALA A 34 25.86 -9.28 -3.08
N GLY A 35 26.42 -9.08 -1.87
CA GLY A 35 25.89 -9.61 -0.62
C GLY A 35 24.48 -9.08 -0.30
N GLN A 36 24.23 -7.78 -0.50
CA GLN A 36 22.90 -7.19 -0.32
C GLN A 36 21.87 -7.79 -1.28
N SER A 37 22.24 -7.92 -2.57
CA SER A 37 21.38 -8.54 -3.59
C SER A 37 21.08 -10.00 -3.24
N PHE A 38 22.11 -10.77 -2.85
CA PHE A 38 21.95 -12.17 -2.44
C PHE A 38 21.10 -12.31 -1.17
N LEU A 39 21.32 -11.45 -0.16
CA LEU A 39 20.53 -11.42 1.07
C LEU A 39 19.04 -11.14 0.80
N LYS A 40 18.75 -10.22 -0.14
CA LYS A 40 17.36 -9.95 -0.57
C LYS A 40 16.71 -11.22 -1.13
N GLY A 41 17.36 -11.89 -2.08
CA GLY A 41 16.86 -13.14 -2.67
C GLY A 41 16.71 -14.26 -1.64
N CYS A 42 17.66 -14.41 -0.71
CA CYS A 42 17.56 -15.39 0.38
C CYS A 42 16.35 -15.13 1.29
N ARG A 43 16.08 -13.87 1.63
CA ARG A 43 14.90 -13.50 2.43
C ARG A 43 13.60 -13.85 1.71
N GLU A 44 13.52 -13.59 0.42
CA GLU A 44 12.36 -13.94 -0.42
C GLU A 44 12.12 -15.46 -0.42
N ILE A 45 13.17 -16.27 -0.61
CA ILE A 45 13.07 -17.73 -0.57
C ILE A 45 12.64 -18.23 0.81
N LEU A 46 13.23 -17.72 1.88
CA LEU A 46 12.88 -18.13 3.24
C LEU A 46 11.44 -17.77 3.58
N ASN A 47 10.98 -16.58 3.22
CA ASN A 47 9.59 -16.17 3.38
C ASN A 47 8.64 -17.09 2.61
N ARG A 48 9.00 -17.43 1.36
CA ARG A 48 8.22 -18.36 0.54
C ARG A 48 8.15 -19.76 1.15
N THR A 49 9.26 -20.26 1.66
CA THR A 49 9.32 -21.57 2.33
C THR A 49 8.44 -21.61 3.58
N GLN A 50 8.50 -20.55 4.41
CA GLN A 50 7.63 -20.46 5.60
C GLN A 50 6.15 -20.44 5.22
N GLN A 51 5.77 -19.78 4.13
CA GLN A 51 4.39 -19.76 3.62
C GLN A 51 3.93 -21.16 3.20
N ILE A 52 4.76 -21.88 2.43
CA ILE A 52 4.44 -23.24 1.99
C ILE A 52 4.22 -24.18 3.19
N VAL A 53 5.08 -24.09 4.22
CA VAL A 53 4.93 -24.87 5.45
C VAL A 53 3.62 -24.50 6.17
N GLN A 54 3.32 -23.22 6.31
CA GLN A 54 2.07 -22.77 6.94
C GLN A 54 0.83 -23.22 6.17
N ASP A 55 0.86 -23.14 4.84
CA ASP A 55 -0.25 -23.58 3.99
C ASP A 55 -0.47 -25.10 4.14
N ALA A 56 0.60 -25.91 4.14
CA ALA A 56 0.51 -27.35 4.35
C ALA A 56 -0.04 -27.72 5.74
N GLN A 57 0.41 -27.01 6.79
CA GLN A 57 -0.09 -27.23 8.15
C GLN A 57 -1.58 -26.87 8.28
N ARG A 58 -2.04 -25.82 7.60
CA ARG A 58 -3.46 -25.40 7.61
C ARG A 58 -4.37 -26.36 6.88
N VAL A 59 -3.93 -26.87 5.73
CA VAL A 59 -4.64 -27.94 5.02
C VAL A 59 -4.76 -29.17 5.92
N HIS A 60 -3.67 -29.58 6.60
CA HIS A 60 -3.66 -30.69 7.55
C HIS A 60 -4.57 -30.46 8.76
N GLN A 61 -4.69 -29.21 9.24
CA GLN A 61 -5.55 -28.82 10.36
C GLN A 61 -7.03 -28.62 9.97
N GLY A 62 -7.42 -28.86 8.71
CA GLY A 62 -8.80 -28.67 8.25
C GLY A 62 -9.27 -27.19 8.26
N LYS A 63 -8.37 -26.22 8.38
CA LYS A 63 -8.69 -24.79 8.28
C LYS A 63 -8.83 -24.42 6.82
N ILE A 64 -10.06 -24.13 6.41
CA ILE A 64 -10.44 -23.88 5.02
C ILE A 64 -9.99 -22.49 4.61
N GLY A 65 -8.84 -22.39 3.99
CA GLY A 65 -8.36 -21.22 3.26
C GLY A 65 -7.79 -20.07 4.09
N THR A 66 -6.83 -19.38 3.50
CA THR A 66 -6.33 -18.09 3.98
C THR A 66 -6.10 -17.21 2.77
N LEU A 67 -6.55 -15.98 2.83
CA LEU A 67 -6.26 -14.94 1.85
C LEU A 67 -5.27 -13.95 2.44
N ARG A 68 -4.16 -13.78 1.76
CA ARG A 68 -3.11 -12.80 2.07
C ARG A 68 -3.35 -11.57 1.23
N ILE A 69 -3.57 -10.44 1.87
CA ILE A 69 -4.05 -9.23 1.23
C ILE A 69 -3.11 -8.08 1.55
N GLY A 70 -2.49 -7.51 0.51
CA GLY A 70 -1.77 -6.25 0.60
C GLY A 70 -2.73 -5.07 0.55
N TYR A 71 -2.44 -4.00 1.27
CA TYR A 71 -3.25 -2.78 1.22
C TYR A 71 -2.39 -1.52 1.34
N THR A 72 -2.82 -0.45 0.68
CA THR A 72 -2.25 0.90 0.83
C THR A 72 -3.00 1.69 1.89
N ASP A 73 -2.40 2.79 2.38
CA ASP A 73 -3.04 3.73 3.30
C ASP A 73 -4.38 4.25 2.74
N ASN A 74 -4.43 4.56 1.46
CA ASN A 74 -5.67 5.04 0.83
C ASN A 74 -6.77 3.98 0.87
N ALA A 75 -6.45 2.74 0.58
CA ALA A 75 -7.41 1.65 0.57
C ALA A 75 -7.99 1.36 1.97
N ILE A 76 -7.14 1.35 3.01
CA ILE A 76 -7.58 1.04 4.39
C ILE A 76 -8.40 2.17 5.01
N ASN A 77 -8.19 3.41 4.58
CA ASN A 77 -8.98 4.56 5.01
C ASN A 77 -10.29 4.69 4.23
N GLY A 78 -10.42 4.01 3.08
CA GLY A 78 -11.60 3.99 2.22
C GLY A 78 -12.52 2.79 2.44
N TYR A 79 -13.04 2.23 1.35
CA TYR A 79 -14.06 1.18 1.35
C TYR A 79 -13.51 -0.23 1.64
N ALA A 80 -12.21 -0.47 1.56
CA ALA A 80 -11.64 -1.81 1.73
C ALA A 80 -11.99 -2.49 3.07
N PRO A 81 -11.99 -1.82 4.24
CA PRO A 81 -12.37 -2.44 5.51
C PRO A 81 -13.80 -2.99 5.52
N ASP A 82 -14.77 -2.24 5.00
CA ASP A 82 -16.16 -2.69 4.95
C ASP A 82 -16.34 -3.87 4.00
N LEU A 83 -15.66 -3.85 2.86
CA LEU A 83 -15.65 -4.95 1.91
C LEU A 83 -15.09 -6.24 2.55
N LEU A 84 -13.95 -6.14 3.24
CA LEU A 84 -13.31 -7.27 3.92
C LEU A 84 -14.16 -7.82 5.07
N LYS A 85 -14.75 -6.94 5.87
CA LYS A 85 -15.68 -7.29 6.95
C LYS A 85 -16.91 -8.05 6.43
N ASN A 86 -17.49 -7.57 5.33
CA ASN A 86 -18.65 -8.22 4.73
C ASN A 86 -18.28 -9.58 4.13
N PHE A 87 -17.11 -9.70 3.50
CA PHE A 87 -16.59 -10.98 3.04
C PHE A 87 -16.39 -11.96 4.20
N GLN A 88 -15.73 -11.54 5.27
CA GLN A 88 -15.46 -12.41 6.43
C GLN A 88 -16.73 -12.89 7.12
N ARG A 89 -17.80 -12.06 7.12
CA ARG A 89 -19.14 -12.49 7.59
C ARG A 89 -19.78 -13.53 6.70
N SER A 90 -19.58 -13.44 5.38
CA SER A 90 -20.15 -14.40 4.42
C SER A 90 -19.35 -15.69 4.30
N GLN A 91 -18.07 -15.65 4.66
CA GLN A 91 -17.12 -16.76 4.56
C GLN A 91 -16.24 -16.84 5.82
N PRO A 92 -16.82 -17.23 6.98
CA PRO A 92 -16.12 -17.19 8.27
C PRO A 92 -14.94 -18.15 8.35
N ASP A 93 -14.93 -19.21 7.53
CA ASP A 93 -13.87 -20.23 7.49
C ASP A 93 -12.67 -19.80 6.63
N ILE A 94 -12.72 -18.65 6.00
CA ILE A 94 -11.59 -18.07 5.27
C ILE A 94 -10.92 -17.00 6.11
N ALA A 95 -9.70 -17.27 6.56
CA ALA A 95 -8.91 -16.31 7.31
C ALA A 95 -8.35 -15.21 6.39
N LEU A 96 -8.39 -13.96 6.85
CA LEU A 96 -7.77 -12.82 6.17
C LEU A 96 -6.47 -12.44 6.89
N GLN A 97 -5.38 -12.37 6.14
CA GLN A 97 -4.09 -11.83 6.58
C GLN A 97 -3.81 -10.53 5.84
N LEU A 98 -3.84 -9.43 6.57
CA LEU A 98 -3.67 -8.09 6.01
C LEU A 98 -2.24 -7.60 6.24
N THR A 99 -1.59 -7.12 5.18
CA THR A 99 -0.24 -6.56 5.23
C THR A 99 -0.20 -5.20 4.55
N HIS A 100 0.31 -4.19 5.26
CA HIS A 100 0.52 -2.88 4.64
C HIS A 100 1.65 -2.96 3.61
N SER A 101 1.35 -2.58 2.37
CA SER A 101 2.29 -2.59 1.26
C SER A 101 1.92 -1.53 0.23
N VAL A 102 2.90 -0.80 -0.30
CA VAL A 102 2.67 0.20 -1.35
C VAL A 102 2.37 -0.47 -2.70
N THR A 103 1.66 0.23 -3.58
CA THR A 103 1.20 -0.33 -4.87
C THR A 103 2.33 -1.00 -5.67
N ALA A 104 3.50 -0.38 -5.76
CA ALA A 104 4.65 -0.94 -6.48
C ALA A 104 5.12 -2.28 -5.90
N ASN A 105 5.17 -2.40 -4.57
CA ASN A 105 5.57 -3.64 -3.89
C ASN A 105 4.51 -4.73 -4.03
N GLN A 106 3.22 -4.36 -3.96
CA GLN A 106 2.11 -5.32 -4.11
C GLN A 106 2.17 -6.08 -5.44
N LEU A 107 2.59 -5.42 -6.52
CA LEU A 107 2.74 -6.08 -7.83
C LEU A 107 3.81 -7.18 -7.79
N ALA A 108 4.97 -6.90 -7.19
CA ALA A 108 6.02 -7.89 -7.01
C ALA A 108 5.58 -9.01 -6.06
N GLU A 109 4.94 -8.67 -4.95
CA GLU A 109 4.42 -9.62 -3.96
C GLU A 109 3.33 -10.55 -4.54
N LEU A 110 2.49 -10.04 -5.47
CA LEU A 110 1.54 -10.86 -6.22
C LEU A 110 2.24 -11.82 -7.18
N GLU A 111 3.28 -11.36 -7.91
CA GLU A 111 4.07 -12.22 -8.81
C GLU A 111 4.77 -13.35 -8.07
N GLU A 112 5.34 -13.04 -6.92
CA GLU A 112 6.02 -14.00 -6.05
C GLU A 112 5.03 -14.86 -5.24
N GLY A 113 3.72 -14.54 -5.28
CA GLY A 113 2.68 -15.21 -4.51
C GLY A 113 2.81 -15.01 -3.00
N ILE A 114 3.41 -13.92 -2.57
CA ILE A 114 3.49 -13.47 -1.17
C ILE A 114 2.12 -13.04 -0.70
N ILE A 115 1.41 -12.27 -1.53
CA ILE A 115 0.01 -11.92 -1.34
C ILE A 115 -0.85 -12.55 -2.44
N ASP A 116 -2.13 -12.68 -2.16
CA ASP A 116 -3.14 -13.24 -3.07
C ASP A 116 -3.94 -12.15 -3.77
N PHE A 117 -4.16 -11.03 -3.08
CA PHE A 117 -4.82 -9.82 -3.55
C PHE A 117 -4.09 -8.58 -3.06
N GLY A 118 -4.17 -7.51 -3.84
CA GLY A 118 -3.67 -6.21 -3.45
C GLY A 118 -4.76 -5.15 -3.56
N PHE A 119 -5.00 -4.38 -2.49
CA PHE A 119 -5.75 -3.14 -2.54
C PHE A 119 -4.78 -2.01 -2.85
N ALA A 120 -4.75 -1.61 -4.11
CA ALA A 120 -3.75 -0.70 -4.66
C ALA A 120 -4.36 0.68 -4.96
N THR A 121 -3.52 1.69 -5.00
CA THR A 121 -3.87 3.06 -5.35
C THR A 121 -3.65 3.29 -6.83
N GLY A 122 -4.66 3.81 -7.51
CA GLY A 122 -4.61 4.16 -8.91
C GLY A 122 -4.80 2.97 -9.87
N SER A 123 -4.85 3.27 -11.16
CA SER A 123 -5.01 2.25 -12.20
C SER A 123 -3.69 1.52 -12.45
N VAL A 124 -3.75 0.20 -12.49
CA VAL A 124 -2.62 -0.67 -12.81
C VAL A 124 -2.99 -1.55 -13.99
N ALA A 125 -2.46 -1.23 -15.17
CA ALA A 125 -2.60 -2.06 -16.36
C ALA A 125 -1.36 -2.94 -16.52
N ARG A 126 -1.46 -4.24 -16.20
CA ARG A 126 -0.36 -5.20 -16.34
C ARG A 126 -0.88 -6.54 -16.83
N SER A 127 -0.21 -7.11 -17.82
CA SER A 127 -0.55 -8.45 -18.37
C SER A 127 -0.43 -9.52 -17.28
N GLY A 128 -1.36 -10.48 -17.25
CA GLY A 128 -1.41 -11.56 -16.26
C GLY A 128 -2.13 -11.19 -14.95
N PHE A 129 -2.61 -9.95 -14.83
CA PHE A 129 -3.39 -9.50 -13.68
C PHE A 129 -4.82 -9.12 -14.07
N SER A 130 -5.75 -9.41 -13.19
CA SER A 130 -7.10 -8.85 -13.21
C SER A 130 -7.25 -7.82 -12.10
N HIS A 131 -8.09 -6.83 -12.31
CA HIS A 131 -8.42 -5.83 -11.32
C HIS A 131 -9.90 -5.43 -11.38
N LEU A 132 -10.39 -4.89 -10.27
CA LEU A 132 -11.69 -4.25 -10.17
C LEU A 132 -11.52 -2.92 -9.44
N CYS A 133 -12.13 -1.85 -9.94
CA CYS A 133 -12.23 -0.61 -9.21
C CYS A 133 -13.25 -0.80 -8.09
N ILE A 134 -12.84 -0.54 -6.84
CA ILE A 134 -13.71 -0.68 -5.68
C ILE A 134 -14.22 0.66 -5.16
N GLN A 135 -13.49 1.75 -5.46
CA GLN A 135 -13.83 3.10 -5.03
C GLN A 135 -13.21 4.13 -5.96
N ARG A 136 -13.92 5.25 -6.17
CA ARG A 136 -13.40 6.48 -6.78
C ARG A 136 -13.67 7.63 -5.85
N GLU A 137 -12.65 8.43 -5.57
CA GLU A 137 -12.70 9.48 -4.57
C GLU A 137 -12.19 10.79 -5.13
N LEU A 138 -12.85 11.88 -4.76
CA LEU A 138 -12.36 13.22 -4.99
C LEU A 138 -11.23 13.56 -4.00
N PHE A 139 -10.42 14.53 -4.40
CA PHE A 139 -9.38 15.08 -3.53
C PHE A 139 -9.97 16.18 -2.65
N VAL A 140 -9.51 16.21 -1.39
CA VAL A 140 -9.86 17.24 -0.40
C VAL A 140 -8.62 17.84 0.22
N CYS A 141 -8.70 19.12 0.58
CA CYS A 141 -7.68 19.79 1.38
C CYS A 141 -7.92 19.52 2.85
N ILE A 142 -6.89 19.09 3.58
CA ILE A 142 -6.94 18.95 5.04
C ILE A 142 -6.22 20.12 5.68
N VAL A 143 -6.94 20.83 6.54
CA VAL A 143 -6.47 22.01 7.25
C VAL A 143 -6.66 21.88 8.75
N TYR A 144 -5.85 22.58 9.53
CA TYR A 144 -5.95 22.65 10.98
C TYR A 144 -6.79 23.83 11.47
N GLU A 145 -7.30 23.71 12.69
CA GLU A 145 -8.01 24.79 13.38
C GLU A 145 -7.14 26.05 13.49
N GLY A 146 -7.64 27.19 13.00
CA GLY A 146 -6.90 28.45 12.92
C GLY A 146 -6.28 28.74 11.57
N HIS A 147 -6.24 27.79 10.63
CA HIS A 147 -5.84 28.06 9.25
C HIS A 147 -6.90 28.94 8.54
N PRO A 148 -6.52 29.91 7.67
CA PRO A 148 -7.49 30.76 6.97
C PRO A 148 -8.56 30.01 6.16
N PHE A 149 -8.25 28.80 5.72
CA PHE A 149 -9.21 27.95 4.99
C PHE A 149 -10.19 27.19 5.89
N PHE A 150 -9.94 27.09 7.20
CA PHE A 150 -10.72 26.23 8.10
C PHE A 150 -12.24 26.55 8.13
N GLY A 151 -12.59 27.82 7.99
CA GLY A 151 -14.00 28.28 7.94
C GLY A 151 -14.67 28.17 6.57
N ARG A 152 -13.94 27.77 5.54
CA ARG A 152 -14.44 27.78 4.16
C ARG A 152 -15.20 26.51 3.83
N GLU A 153 -16.10 26.59 2.86
CA GLU A 153 -16.84 25.44 2.32
C GLU A 153 -16.06 24.75 1.19
N SER A 154 -15.21 25.47 0.48
CA SER A 154 -14.36 24.95 -0.57
C SER A 154 -13.16 25.88 -0.81
N VAL A 155 -12.11 25.36 -1.46
CA VAL A 155 -10.89 26.08 -1.80
C VAL A 155 -10.44 25.75 -3.22
N HIS A 156 -9.83 26.71 -3.91
CA HIS A 156 -9.18 26.46 -5.20
C HIS A 156 -7.76 25.98 -4.99
N ILE A 157 -7.33 24.98 -5.76
CA ILE A 157 -5.96 24.46 -5.68
C ILE A 157 -4.90 25.54 -5.96
N ARG A 158 -5.21 26.57 -6.74
CA ARG A 158 -4.31 27.72 -7.01
C ARG A 158 -3.99 28.54 -5.77
N GLU A 159 -4.85 28.53 -4.76
CA GLU A 159 -4.61 29.23 -3.50
C GLU A 159 -3.49 28.59 -2.67
N PHE A 160 -3.08 27.37 -3.03
CA PHE A 160 -2.00 26.64 -2.33
C PHE A 160 -0.59 27.05 -2.79
N SER A 161 -0.49 27.93 -3.79
CA SER A 161 0.82 28.37 -4.33
C SER A 161 1.77 28.99 -3.29
N ASN A 162 1.22 29.57 -2.22
CA ASN A 162 1.98 30.14 -1.12
C ASN A 162 1.82 29.38 0.20
N GLU A 163 1.08 28.26 0.19
CA GLU A 163 0.86 27.46 1.37
C GLU A 163 1.97 26.45 1.56
N VAL A 164 2.34 26.24 2.82
CA VAL A 164 3.25 25.18 3.21
C VAL A 164 2.49 23.85 3.22
N MET A 165 3.01 22.86 2.50
CA MET A 165 2.36 21.58 2.35
C MET A 165 3.11 20.46 3.05
N ILE A 166 2.34 19.48 3.51
CA ILE A 166 2.82 18.20 4.02
C ILE A 166 2.39 17.13 3.02
N GLN A 167 3.33 16.28 2.60
CA GLN A 167 3.06 15.23 1.61
C GLN A 167 3.48 13.86 2.12
N GLY A 168 3.07 12.83 1.43
CA GLY A 168 3.61 11.50 1.63
C GLY A 168 5.03 11.36 1.05
N THR A 169 5.88 10.56 1.69
CA THR A 169 7.25 10.32 1.21
C THR A 169 7.24 9.68 -0.19
N PRO A 170 8.22 10.00 -1.06
CA PRO A 170 8.27 9.43 -2.42
C PRO A 170 8.21 7.89 -2.42
N GLU A 171 8.90 7.23 -1.49
CA GLU A 171 8.99 5.76 -1.44
C GLU A 171 7.66 5.08 -1.09
N LYS A 172 6.78 5.77 -0.35
CA LYS A 172 5.52 5.21 0.12
C LYS A 172 4.31 5.71 -0.65
N TRP A 173 4.40 6.93 -1.17
CA TRP A 173 3.26 7.65 -1.76
C TRP A 173 3.44 7.96 -3.25
N GLU A 174 4.40 7.31 -3.93
CA GLU A 174 4.70 7.57 -5.35
C GLU A 174 3.44 7.57 -6.22
N HIS A 175 2.63 6.50 -6.12
CA HIS A 175 1.41 6.38 -6.91
C HIS A 175 0.38 7.47 -6.57
N PHE A 176 0.20 7.79 -5.31
CA PHE A 176 -0.69 8.88 -4.89
C PHE A 176 -0.18 10.24 -5.38
N ASN A 177 1.10 10.54 -5.15
CA ASN A 177 1.72 11.79 -5.56
C ASN A 177 1.71 11.97 -7.09
N SER A 178 1.72 10.89 -7.87
CA SER A 178 1.62 10.95 -9.33
C SER A 178 0.29 11.52 -9.82
N TYR A 179 -0.78 11.41 -9.03
CA TYR A 179 -2.06 12.06 -9.32
C TYR A 179 -2.08 13.54 -8.93
N LEU A 180 -1.39 13.92 -7.85
CA LEU A 180 -1.35 15.32 -7.40
C LEU A 180 -0.44 16.20 -8.27
N THR A 181 0.69 15.66 -8.75
CA THR A 181 1.66 16.42 -9.54
C THR A 181 1.04 17.08 -10.77
N PRO A 182 0.20 16.41 -11.59
CA PRO A 182 -0.49 17.06 -12.70
C PRO A 182 -1.45 18.19 -12.27
N LEU A 183 -2.11 18.03 -11.10
CA LEU A 183 -3.03 19.05 -10.58
C LEU A 183 -2.28 20.33 -10.23
N TYR A 184 -1.12 20.24 -9.56
CA TYR A 184 -0.28 21.41 -9.26
C TYR A 184 0.23 22.09 -10.53
N ARG A 185 0.71 21.31 -11.51
CA ARG A 185 1.17 21.85 -12.80
C ARG A 185 0.06 22.56 -13.56
N LYS A 186 -1.15 21.98 -13.62
CA LYS A 186 -2.32 22.59 -14.24
C LYS A 186 -2.74 23.88 -13.53
N ALA A 187 -2.53 23.95 -12.21
CA ALA A 187 -2.77 25.13 -11.40
C ALA A 187 -1.67 26.21 -11.54
N GLY A 188 -0.50 25.86 -12.12
CA GLY A 188 0.59 26.79 -12.44
C GLY A 188 1.60 26.98 -11.30
N PHE A 189 1.73 26.05 -10.37
CA PHE A 189 2.71 26.14 -9.28
C PHE A 189 3.30 24.77 -8.92
N GLU A 190 4.41 24.80 -8.18
CA GLU A 190 4.96 23.62 -7.48
C GLU A 190 4.74 23.79 -5.98
N PRO A 191 4.35 22.71 -5.26
CA PRO A 191 4.04 22.78 -3.84
C PRO A 191 5.30 23.08 -3.00
N ILE A 192 5.18 23.94 -1.99
CA ILE A 192 6.22 24.21 -1.00
C ILE A 192 6.12 23.12 0.07
N VAL A 193 6.85 22.03 -0.10
CA VAL A 193 6.80 20.88 0.83
C VAL A 193 7.79 21.10 1.97
N SER A 194 7.29 21.22 3.21
CA SER A 194 8.13 21.40 4.40
C SER A 194 8.42 20.10 5.13
N GLN A 195 7.47 19.18 5.14
CA GLN A 195 7.54 17.91 5.84
C GLN A 195 6.93 16.79 5.02
N MET A 196 7.36 15.55 5.30
CA MET A 196 6.84 14.35 4.69
C MET A 196 6.46 13.31 5.74
N GLY A 197 5.32 12.61 5.53
CA GLY A 197 4.87 11.51 6.38
C GLY A 197 4.97 10.17 5.67
N MET A 198 5.22 9.10 6.41
CA MET A 198 5.25 7.74 5.86
C MET A 198 3.86 7.12 5.76
N ALA A 199 2.95 7.47 6.68
CA ALA A 199 1.57 7.01 6.73
C ALA A 199 0.60 8.20 6.82
N THR A 200 -0.68 7.96 6.51
CA THR A 200 -1.74 8.97 6.68
C THR A 200 -1.74 9.58 8.09
N SER A 201 -1.54 8.75 9.11
CA SER A 201 -1.50 9.20 10.51
C SER A 201 -0.41 10.22 10.79
N ASP A 202 0.77 10.07 10.17
CA ASP A 202 1.90 10.98 10.34
C ASP A 202 1.57 12.33 9.71
N ILE A 203 1.05 12.30 8.48
CA ILE A 203 0.61 13.49 7.73
C ILE A 203 -0.43 14.25 8.54
N LEU A 204 -1.49 13.58 9.00
CA LEU A 204 -2.57 14.21 9.78
C LEU A 204 -2.05 14.81 11.10
N ARG A 205 -1.10 14.16 11.77
CA ARG A 205 -0.49 14.72 12.99
C ARG A 205 0.31 15.98 12.72
N LEU A 206 1.11 16.02 11.67
CA LEU A 206 1.87 17.19 11.27
C LEU A 206 0.94 18.36 10.90
N VAL A 207 -0.15 18.08 10.17
CA VAL A 207 -1.18 19.10 9.89
C VAL A 207 -1.84 19.60 11.19
N ALA A 208 -2.19 18.71 12.11
CA ALA A 208 -2.80 19.07 13.38
C ALA A 208 -1.88 19.94 14.28
N CYS A 209 -0.57 19.85 14.09
CA CYS A 209 0.41 20.73 14.75
C CYS A 209 0.58 22.09 14.05
N GLY A 210 -0.16 22.35 12.97
CA GLY A 210 -0.07 23.62 12.23
C GLY A 210 1.19 23.75 11.36
N MET A 211 1.85 22.63 11.02
CA MET A 211 3.08 22.65 10.21
C MET A 211 2.84 22.82 8.71
N GLY A 212 1.58 22.84 8.29
CA GLY A 212 1.17 23.00 6.91
C GLY A 212 -0.20 22.36 6.65
N ILE A 213 -0.62 22.35 5.39
CA ILE A 213 -1.84 21.70 4.90
C ILE A 213 -1.48 20.49 4.03
N THR A 214 -2.46 19.65 3.70
CA THR A 214 -2.24 18.53 2.79
C THR A 214 -3.43 18.29 1.88
N ILE A 215 -3.23 17.53 0.80
CA ILE A 215 -4.30 17.00 -0.05
C ILE A 215 -4.34 15.48 0.15
N LEU A 216 -5.51 14.97 0.49
CA LEU A 216 -5.82 13.53 0.59
C LEU A 216 -7.14 13.25 -0.14
N THR A 217 -7.64 12.02 -0.08
CA THR A 217 -8.96 11.65 -0.60
C THR A 217 -10.06 11.88 0.44
N GLU A 218 -11.29 12.01 -0.03
CA GLU A 218 -12.44 12.37 0.81
C GLU A 218 -12.74 11.38 1.95
N SER A 219 -12.43 10.09 1.77
CA SER A 219 -12.61 9.07 2.83
C SER A 219 -11.79 9.36 4.10
N VAL A 220 -10.74 10.16 4.02
CA VAL A 220 -9.98 10.56 5.20
C VAL A 220 -10.81 11.36 6.19
N ALA A 221 -11.93 11.98 5.73
CA ALA A 221 -12.81 12.77 6.59
C ALA A 221 -13.38 11.97 7.77
N ASP A 222 -13.59 10.67 7.59
CA ASP A 222 -14.14 9.78 8.61
C ASP A 222 -13.17 9.48 9.76
N ILE A 223 -11.88 9.74 9.57
CA ILE A 223 -10.82 9.47 10.56
C ILE A 223 -10.12 10.74 11.05
N LEU A 224 -10.60 11.92 10.66
CA LEU A 224 -9.96 13.18 11.06
C LEU A 224 -10.05 13.43 12.57
N PRO A 225 -8.94 13.81 13.21
CA PRO A 225 -8.99 14.41 14.54
C PRO A 225 -9.88 15.66 14.59
N PRO A 226 -10.51 15.99 15.74
CA PRO A 226 -11.45 17.11 15.86
C PRO A 226 -10.91 18.49 15.45
N LYS A 227 -9.60 18.67 15.48
CA LYS A 227 -8.91 19.92 15.11
C LYS A 227 -8.57 20.02 13.62
N LEU A 228 -8.93 19.02 12.83
CA LEU A 228 -8.74 19.02 11.40
C LEU A 228 -10.08 19.07 10.68
N LYS A 229 -10.06 19.62 9.47
CA LYS A 229 -11.21 19.70 8.59
C LYS A 229 -10.81 19.33 7.17
N ALA A 230 -11.60 18.49 6.53
CA ALA A 230 -11.53 18.24 5.11
C ALA A 230 -12.36 19.27 4.37
N ILE A 231 -11.77 19.93 3.38
CA ILE A 231 -12.41 20.97 2.58
C ILE A 231 -12.34 20.55 1.10
N PRO A 232 -13.49 20.50 0.39
CA PRO A 232 -13.53 20.18 -1.04
C PRO A 232 -12.67 21.12 -1.89
N LEU A 233 -12.00 20.55 -2.91
CA LEU A 233 -11.30 21.32 -3.92
C LEU A 233 -12.28 21.73 -5.01
N GLN A 234 -12.35 23.06 -5.31
CA GLN A 234 -13.14 23.56 -6.43
C GLN A 234 -12.50 23.16 -7.76
N GLU A 235 -13.34 22.87 -8.76
CA GLU A 235 -12.94 22.60 -10.16
C GLU A 235 -12.02 21.38 -10.35
N ILE A 236 -11.75 20.60 -9.32
CA ILE A 236 -11.05 19.34 -9.42
C ILE A 236 -12.08 18.22 -9.48
N THR A 237 -12.25 17.65 -10.67
CA THR A 237 -13.11 16.49 -10.93
C THR A 237 -12.31 15.20 -11.09
N ASP A 238 -10.99 15.31 -11.07
CA ASP A 238 -10.09 14.18 -11.12
C ASP A 238 -10.31 13.32 -9.88
N GLN A 239 -10.45 12.01 -10.08
CA GLN A 239 -10.70 11.05 -9.00
C GLN A 239 -9.52 10.10 -8.86
N LEU A 240 -9.22 9.75 -7.63
CA LEU A 240 -8.30 8.67 -7.34
C LEU A 240 -9.08 7.36 -7.27
N GLU A 241 -8.63 6.38 -8.03
CA GLU A 241 -9.18 5.01 -7.95
C GLU A 241 -8.46 4.22 -6.88
N THR A 242 -9.23 3.49 -6.08
CA THR A 242 -8.75 2.34 -5.32
C THR A 242 -9.21 1.09 -6.05
N ILE A 243 -8.25 0.24 -6.42
CA ILE A 243 -8.51 -1.02 -7.11
C ILE A 243 -8.15 -2.20 -6.22
N ILE A 244 -8.82 -3.32 -6.45
CA ILE A 244 -8.32 -4.62 -6.01
C ILE A 244 -7.72 -5.35 -7.21
N ILE A 245 -6.51 -5.89 -7.05
CA ILE A 245 -5.74 -6.56 -8.11
C ILE A 245 -5.31 -7.96 -7.66
N TRP A 246 -5.30 -8.92 -8.59
CA TRP A 246 -4.85 -10.31 -8.35
C TRP A 246 -4.33 -10.96 -9.64
N ARG A 247 -3.59 -12.04 -9.50
CA ARG A 247 -3.14 -12.84 -10.65
C ARG A 247 -4.26 -13.71 -11.21
N THR A 248 -4.35 -13.77 -12.55
CA THR A 248 -5.36 -14.56 -13.25
C THR A 248 -5.06 -16.06 -13.31
N ASP A 249 -3.77 -16.44 -13.22
CA ASP A 249 -3.27 -17.79 -13.38
C ASP A 249 -3.15 -18.58 -12.06
N GLN A 250 -3.40 -17.94 -10.92
CA GLN A 250 -3.33 -18.56 -9.60
C GLN A 250 -4.71 -18.59 -8.94
N THR A 251 -5.40 -19.71 -9.07
CA THR A 251 -6.70 -19.93 -8.44
C THR A 251 -6.62 -20.99 -7.33
N ASN A 252 -7.40 -20.77 -6.29
CA ASN A 252 -7.77 -21.76 -5.29
C ASN A 252 -9.17 -21.40 -4.78
N ASN A 253 -9.82 -22.32 -4.07
CA ASN A 253 -11.21 -22.13 -3.62
C ASN A 253 -11.43 -20.82 -2.86
N ALA A 254 -10.51 -20.41 -1.99
CA ALA A 254 -10.64 -19.17 -1.23
C ALA A 254 -10.57 -17.92 -2.13
N LYS A 255 -9.66 -17.93 -3.12
CA LYS A 255 -9.54 -16.85 -4.12
C LYS A 255 -10.81 -16.76 -4.98
N GLU A 256 -11.33 -17.87 -5.44
CA GLU A 256 -12.56 -17.92 -6.26
C GLU A 256 -13.77 -17.40 -5.47
N HIS A 257 -13.91 -17.79 -4.22
CA HIS A 257 -14.95 -17.27 -3.33
C HIS A 257 -14.83 -15.76 -3.17
N PHE A 258 -13.61 -15.24 -2.98
CA PHE A 258 -13.40 -13.81 -2.85
C PHE A 258 -13.69 -13.04 -4.13
N VAL A 259 -13.23 -13.52 -5.28
CA VAL A 259 -13.54 -12.90 -6.59
C VAL A 259 -15.04 -12.91 -6.87
N SER A 260 -15.72 -14.03 -6.58
CA SER A 260 -17.18 -14.14 -6.73
C SER A 260 -17.92 -13.14 -5.82
N PHE A 261 -17.47 -13.02 -4.57
CA PHE A 261 -18.00 -12.04 -3.62
C PHE A 261 -17.80 -10.61 -4.11
N LEU A 262 -16.58 -10.26 -4.57
CA LEU A 262 -16.27 -8.94 -5.12
C LEU A 262 -17.19 -8.55 -6.27
N LYS A 263 -17.37 -9.46 -7.24
CA LYS A 263 -18.25 -9.24 -8.38
C LYS A 263 -19.69 -8.98 -7.95
N LYS A 264 -20.21 -9.77 -7.01
CA LYS A 264 -21.57 -9.59 -6.48
C LYS A 264 -21.74 -8.29 -5.70
N SER A 265 -20.75 -7.92 -4.91
CA SER A 265 -20.80 -6.71 -4.06
C SER A 265 -20.67 -5.42 -4.88
N LEU A 266 -19.84 -5.43 -5.93
CA LEU A 266 -19.58 -4.25 -6.74
C LEU A 266 -20.51 -4.09 -7.94
N PHE A 267 -21.11 -5.19 -8.43
CA PHE A 267 -21.98 -5.22 -9.60
C PHE A 267 -23.25 -6.03 -9.33
N PRO A 268 -24.14 -5.56 -8.42
CA PRO A 268 -25.34 -6.32 -8.04
C PRO A 268 -26.30 -6.59 -9.18
N ASP A 269 -26.34 -5.73 -10.21
CA ASP A 269 -27.32 -5.78 -11.31
C ASP A 269 -26.91 -6.63 -12.52
N THR A 270 -25.73 -7.26 -12.51
CA THR A 270 -25.23 -7.99 -13.68
C THR A 270 -25.67 -9.47 -13.74
N GLN A 271 -26.59 -9.93 -12.87
CA GLN A 271 -27.09 -11.32 -12.83
C GLN A 271 -28.53 -11.51 -13.36
N SER A 272 -29.05 -10.59 -14.18
CA SER A 272 -30.36 -10.74 -14.79
C SER A 272 -30.24 -10.62 -16.32
N VAL A 273 -29.55 -11.57 -16.96
CA VAL A 273 -29.75 -11.93 -18.37
C VAL A 273 -29.43 -13.41 -18.53
#